data_cf861b74259294723c0e115f01b1dca8
#
_entry.id   cf861b74259294723c0e115f01b1dca8
#
_cell.length_a   1.000
_cell.length_b   1.000
_cell.length_c   1.000
_cell.angle_alpha   90.00
_cell.angle_beta   90.00
_cell.angle_gamma   90.00
#
_symmetry.space_group_name_H-M   'P 1'
#
loop_
_entity.id
_entity.type
_entity.pdbx_description
1 polymer ?
#
loop_
_entity_poly.entity_id
_entity_poly.type
_entity_poly.pdbx_seq_one_letter_code
_entity_poly.pdbx_strand_id
1 'polypeptide(L)'
;MQTLTIIQPDDMHLHLRDGEALKAVLPFTARQMGRAVIMPNLKPPVASVADALAYRARIEAALPEGSTFEPLMTLYLTDNTTPDTVREAKAAGIVAFKLYPAGATTNSDSGVTDLFKLIPVLQTMAQEGILFLVHGEVTDPEIDIFDREAVFIERVMKPVLEKVPTLKVVFEHITTADAARLVMEAGENVAASVTPQHLLLNRNDLLVGGVRPHHYCLPVLKRESHRKALVAAITGEKAH
;
A
#
# COMPACT_ATOMS: atom_id res chain seq x y z
N MET A 1 14.34 -3.64 -34.45
CA MET A 1 13.93 -3.10 -33.12
C MET A 1 12.47 -3.51 -32.94
N GLN A 2 12.14 -4.20 -31.84
CA GLN A 2 10.73 -4.52 -31.54
C GLN A 2 10.11 -3.33 -30.79
N THR A 3 8.92 -2.90 -31.21
CA THR A 3 8.17 -1.82 -30.54
C THR A 3 7.01 -2.43 -29.78
N LEU A 4 6.87 -2.08 -28.51
CA LEU A 4 5.73 -2.45 -27.67
C LEU A 4 4.90 -1.18 -27.40
N THR A 5 3.62 -1.22 -27.74
CA THR A 5 2.67 -0.15 -27.43
C THR A 5 1.78 -0.60 -26.27
N ILE A 6 1.75 0.16 -25.19
CA ILE A 6 0.93 -0.11 -24.00
C ILE A 6 0.11 1.14 -23.65
N ILE A 7 -0.96 0.95 -22.87
CA ILE A 7 -1.67 2.06 -22.22
C ILE A 7 -0.70 2.71 -21.23
N GLN A 8 -0.76 4.04 -21.08
CA GLN A 8 0.03 4.72 -20.05
C GLN A 8 -0.28 4.14 -18.68
N PRO A 9 0.72 3.61 -17.95
CA PRO A 9 0.48 2.96 -16.67
C PRO A 9 0.17 3.97 -15.56
N ASP A 10 -0.50 3.47 -14.50
CA ASP A 10 -0.65 4.15 -13.22
C ASP A 10 0.23 3.46 -12.17
N ASP A 11 0.75 4.20 -11.20
CA ASP A 11 1.47 3.66 -10.05
C ASP A 11 0.53 3.59 -8.85
N MET A 12 0.16 2.39 -8.43
CA MET A 12 -0.81 2.19 -7.34
C MET A 12 -0.18 2.26 -5.93
N HIS A 13 1.14 2.53 -5.81
CA HIS A 13 1.81 2.66 -4.51
C HIS A 13 3.10 3.48 -4.61
N LEU A 14 3.01 4.80 -4.46
CA LEU A 14 4.14 5.70 -4.67
C LEU A 14 4.53 6.49 -3.40
N HIS A 15 5.80 6.41 -3.02
CA HIS A 15 6.40 7.23 -1.97
C HIS A 15 7.19 8.39 -2.58
N LEU A 16 6.61 9.57 -2.64
CA LEU A 16 7.30 10.78 -3.12
C LEU A 16 8.15 11.47 -2.05
N ARG A 17 7.91 11.15 -0.77
CA ARG A 17 8.50 11.90 0.35
C ARG A 17 8.09 13.39 0.30
N ASP A 18 8.94 14.30 0.79
CA ASP A 18 8.66 15.75 0.78
C ASP A 18 9.94 16.55 0.55
N GLY A 19 9.82 17.87 0.39
CA GLY A 19 10.94 18.78 0.24
C GLY A 19 11.85 18.47 -0.94
N GLU A 20 13.16 18.41 -0.71
CA GLU A 20 14.14 18.16 -1.78
C GLU A 20 14.05 16.73 -2.35
N ALA A 21 13.67 15.74 -1.51
CA ALA A 21 13.45 14.38 -2.00
C ALA A 21 12.28 14.31 -3.00
N LEU A 22 11.16 15.01 -2.71
CA LEU A 22 10.03 15.13 -3.62
C LEU A 22 10.46 15.68 -4.98
N LYS A 23 11.17 16.80 -4.98
CA LYS A 23 11.68 17.44 -6.22
C LYS A 23 12.60 16.53 -7.02
N ALA A 24 13.41 15.74 -6.32
CA ALA A 24 14.38 14.84 -6.96
C ALA A 24 13.70 13.63 -7.61
N VAL A 25 12.65 13.04 -7.00
CA VAL A 25 12.06 11.77 -7.47
C VAL A 25 10.83 11.94 -8.35
N LEU A 26 10.03 12.99 -8.15
CA LEU A 26 8.77 13.21 -8.87
C LEU A 26 8.93 13.21 -10.41
N PRO A 27 9.95 13.82 -11.01
CA PRO A 27 10.11 13.85 -12.48
C PRO A 27 10.22 12.45 -13.10
N PHE A 28 10.78 11.48 -12.37
CA PHE A 28 10.93 10.10 -12.89
C PHE A 28 9.58 9.40 -13.02
N THR A 29 8.68 9.58 -12.05
CA THR A 29 7.33 9.02 -12.09
C THR A 29 6.45 9.79 -13.08
N ALA A 30 6.40 11.12 -12.98
CA ALA A 30 5.55 11.97 -13.80
C ALA A 30 5.82 11.82 -15.32
N ARG A 31 7.02 11.43 -15.70
CA ARG A 31 7.38 11.16 -17.11
C ARG A 31 6.75 9.88 -17.65
N GLN A 32 6.45 8.91 -16.81
CA GLN A 32 6.05 7.56 -17.21
C GLN A 32 4.61 7.23 -16.87
N MET A 33 4.15 7.66 -15.68
CA MET A 33 2.85 7.31 -15.13
C MET A 33 1.83 8.41 -15.42
N GLY A 34 0.58 8.01 -15.67
CA GLY A 34 -0.55 8.94 -15.80
C GLY A 34 -1.00 9.42 -14.44
N ARG A 35 -1.14 8.50 -13.49
CA ARG A 35 -1.57 8.76 -12.11
C ARG A 35 -0.74 7.96 -11.14
N ALA A 36 -0.75 8.38 -9.86
CA ALA A 36 -0.22 7.54 -8.80
C ALA A 36 -0.98 7.71 -7.49
N VAL A 37 -1.11 6.61 -6.74
CA VAL A 37 -1.62 6.61 -5.37
C VAL A 37 -0.49 7.01 -4.43
N ILE A 38 -0.61 8.18 -3.83
CA ILE A 38 0.43 8.81 -3.03
C ILE A 38 0.37 8.32 -1.59
N MET A 39 1.43 7.68 -1.13
CA MET A 39 1.53 7.17 0.24
C MET A 39 1.71 8.29 1.27
N PRO A 40 0.96 8.23 2.40
CA PRO A 40 0.85 9.34 3.34
C PRO A 40 1.86 9.33 4.47
N ASN A 41 2.82 8.38 4.51
CA ASN A 41 3.77 8.19 5.62
C ASN A 41 4.95 9.16 5.59
N LEU A 42 4.64 10.44 5.67
CA LEU A 42 5.60 11.52 5.89
C LEU A 42 5.95 11.68 7.39
N LYS A 43 6.75 12.67 7.73
CA LYS A 43 7.00 13.14 9.11
C LYS A 43 6.75 14.65 9.16
N PRO A 44 5.63 15.08 9.78
CA PRO A 44 4.52 14.29 10.33
C PRO A 44 3.72 13.54 9.25
N PRO A 45 2.93 12.50 9.61
CA PRO A 45 2.11 11.78 8.64
C PRO A 45 0.96 12.64 8.12
N VAL A 46 0.52 12.37 6.91
CA VAL A 46 -0.64 13.02 6.29
C VAL A 46 -1.92 12.39 6.82
N ALA A 47 -2.43 12.86 7.96
CA ALA A 47 -3.53 12.24 8.69
C ALA A 47 -4.84 13.02 8.64
N SER A 48 -4.84 14.24 8.10
CA SER A 48 -6.02 15.07 7.92
C SER A 48 -6.23 15.45 6.46
N VAL A 49 -7.46 15.86 6.11
CA VAL A 49 -7.79 16.37 4.78
C VAL A 49 -6.95 17.61 4.44
N ALA A 50 -6.77 18.50 5.43
CA ALA A 50 -5.96 19.71 5.24
C ALA A 50 -4.50 19.37 4.89
N ASP A 51 -3.89 18.37 5.59
CA ASP A 51 -2.54 17.90 5.30
C ASP A 51 -2.44 17.30 3.89
N ALA A 52 -3.45 16.50 3.48
CA ALA A 52 -3.48 15.90 2.16
C ALA A 52 -3.56 16.93 1.04
N LEU A 53 -4.41 17.94 1.19
CA LEU A 53 -4.53 19.02 0.22
C LEU A 53 -3.26 19.89 0.16
N ALA A 54 -2.66 20.18 1.30
CA ALA A 54 -1.37 20.87 1.37
C ALA A 54 -0.24 20.05 0.73
N TYR A 55 -0.21 18.73 0.92
CA TYR A 55 0.75 17.85 0.28
C TYR A 55 0.53 17.76 -1.23
N ARG A 56 -0.73 17.63 -1.67
CA ARG A 56 -1.09 17.70 -3.10
C ARG A 56 -0.58 18.98 -3.76
N ALA A 57 -0.81 20.13 -3.14
CA ALA A 57 -0.33 21.42 -3.66
C ALA A 57 1.21 21.46 -3.80
N ARG A 58 1.97 20.85 -2.87
CA ARG A 58 3.43 20.75 -2.97
C ARG A 58 3.87 19.84 -4.12
N ILE A 59 3.16 18.73 -4.33
CA ILE A 59 3.42 17.83 -5.46
C ILE A 59 3.15 18.56 -6.79
N GLU A 60 1.99 19.18 -6.92
CA GLU A 60 1.59 19.91 -8.13
C GLU A 60 2.56 21.06 -8.46
N ALA A 61 3.02 21.80 -7.46
CA ALA A 61 4.03 22.86 -7.63
C ALA A 61 5.43 22.35 -8.03
N ALA A 62 5.72 21.07 -7.81
CA ALA A 62 7.00 20.45 -8.16
C ALA A 62 6.95 19.65 -9.48
N LEU A 63 5.79 19.57 -10.13
CA LEU A 63 5.66 18.89 -11.43
C LEU A 63 6.46 19.61 -12.51
N PRO A 64 7.08 18.85 -13.43
CA PRO A 64 7.67 19.44 -14.64
C PRO A 64 6.62 20.20 -15.47
N GLU A 65 7.05 21.26 -16.14
CA GLU A 65 6.19 22.02 -17.03
C GLU A 65 5.55 21.12 -18.11
N GLY A 66 4.25 21.26 -18.31
CA GLY A 66 3.46 20.46 -19.26
C GLY A 66 3.14 19.03 -18.80
N SER A 67 3.45 18.67 -17.55
CA SER A 67 3.09 17.36 -16.99
C SER A 67 1.58 17.22 -16.82
N THR A 68 1.03 16.07 -17.23
CA THR A 68 -0.36 15.66 -17.03
C THR A 68 -0.53 14.66 -15.89
N PHE A 69 0.52 14.43 -15.10
CA PHE A 69 0.49 13.49 -13.98
C PHE A 69 -0.51 13.93 -12.90
N GLU A 70 -1.32 12.99 -12.45
CA GLU A 70 -2.34 13.20 -11.42
C GLU A 70 -2.01 12.47 -10.12
N PRO A 71 -1.77 13.19 -8.99
CA PRO A 71 -1.58 12.57 -7.70
C PRO A 71 -2.92 12.20 -7.06
N LEU A 72 -3.13 10.93 -6.78
CA LEU A 72 -4.29 10.40 -6.05
C LEU A 72 -3.95 10.36 -4.56
N MET A 73 -4.50 11.30 -3.81
CA MET A 73 -4.12 11.49 -2.40
C MET A 73 -4.78 10.46 -1.48
N THR A 74 -4.02 10.07 -0.46
CA THR A 74 -4.48 9.16 0.59
C THR A 74 -4.27 9.77 1.97
N LEU A 75 -5.00 9.27 2.97
CA LEU A 75 -4.78 9.60 4.38
C LEU A 75 -4.14 8.44 5.13
N TYR A 76 -3.30 8.80 6.06
CA TYR A 76 -2.71 7.88 7.04
C TYR A 76 -3.76 7.50 8.07
N LEU A 77 -4.12 6.21 8.18
CA LEU A 77 -5.02 5.72 9.19
C LEU A 77 -4.30 5.69 10.54
N THR A 78 -4.89 6.31 11.56
CA THR A 78 -4.37 6.34 12.94
C THR A 78 -5.44 5.88 13.92
N ASP A 79 -5.05 5.59 15.15
CA ASP A 79 -6.01 5.27 16.24
C ASP A 79 -7.02 6.39 16.51
N ASN A 80 -6.74 7.62 16.08
CA ASN A 80 -7.61 8.80 16.26
C ASN A 80 -8.50 9.10 15.04
N THR A 81 -8.39 8.31 13.96
CA THR A 81 -9.26 8.49 12.79
C THR A 81 -10.72 8.22 13.15
N THR A 82 -11.62 9.07 12.71
CA THR A 82 -13.06 8.99 13.02
C THR A 82 -13.90 8.74 11.76
N PRO A 83 -15.16 8.28 11.89
CA PRO A 83 -16.09 8.22 10.77
C PRO A 83 -16.29 9.56 10.06
N ASP A 84 -16.27 10.68 10.79
CA ASP A 84 -16.39 12.01 10.19
C ASP A 84 -15.17 12.36 9.33
N THR A 85 -13.96 12.01 9.76
CA THR A 85 -12.75 12.13 8.94
C THR A 85 -12.88 11.39 7.61
N VAL A 86 -13.56 10.22 7.60
CA VAL A 86 -13.80 9.47 6.36
C VAL A 86 -14.74 10.23 5.41
N ARG A 87 -15.83 10.80 5.94
CA ARG A 87 -16.79 11.58 5.14
C ARG A 87 -16.15 12.86 4.58
N GLU A 88 -15.37 13.55 5.41
CA GLU A 88 -14.60 14.73 4.98
C GLU A 88 -13.61 14.38 3.87
N ALA A 89 -12.87 13.27 4.03
CA ALA A 89 -11.94 12.76 3.02
C ALA A 89 -12.65 12.47 1.70
N LYS A 90 -13.81 11.81 1.74
CA LYS A 90 -14.63 11.55 0.55
C LYS A 90 -15.05 12.82 -0.15
N ALA A 91 -15.55 13.79 0.59
CA ALA A 91 -15.97 15.09 0.06
C ALA A 91 -14.82 15.87 -0.58
N ALA A 92 -13.59 15.70 -0.06
CA ALA A 92 -12.37 16.32 -0.59
C ALA A 92 -11.71 15.56 -1.75
N GLY A 93 -12.27 14.43 -2.20
CA GLY A 93 -11.72 13.63 -3.30
C GLY A 93 -10.49 12.79 -2.90
N ILE A 94 -10.30 12.52 -1.62
CA ILE A 94 -9.29 11.56 -1.14
C ILE A 94 -9.73 10.15 -1.53
N VAL A 95 -8.84 9.36 -2.12
CA VAL A 95 -9.22 8.07 -2.71
C VAL A 95 -9.16 6.90 -1.72
N ALA A 96 -8.33 7.00 -0.67
CA ALA A 96 -8.08 5.90 0.23
C ALA A 96 -7.55 6.31 1.61
N PHE A 97 -7.67 5.38 2.57
CA PHE A 97 -6.91 5.39 3.82
C PHE A 97 -5.88 4.27 3.81
N LYS A 98 -4.66 4.59 4.20
CA LYS A 98 -3.56 3.62 4.29
C LYS A 98 -3.33 3.18 5.72
N LEU A 99 -3.47 1.88 5.96
CA LEU A 99 -3.09 1.21 7.20
C LEU A 99 -1.58 0.95 7.22
N TYR A 100 -0.94 1.44 8.26
CA TYR A 100 0.34 0.95 8.76
C TYR A 100 0.12 0.42 10.19
N PRO A 101 0.34 -0.87 10.48
CA PRO A 101 0.46 -1.31 11.87
C PRO A 101 1.63 -0.58 12.53
N ALA A 102 1.45 -0.14 13.77
CA ALA A 102 2.46 0.66 14.48
C ALA A 102 3.81 -0.08 14.52
N GLY A 103 4.88 0.55 14.02
CA GLY A 103 6.23 -0.02 13.97
C GLY A 103 6.49 -1.04 12.85
N ALA A 104 5.55 -1.26 11.92
CA ALA A 104 5.71 -2.26 10.85
C ALA A 104 6.76 -1.87 9.80
N THR A 105 6.90 -0.59 9.48
CA THR A 105 7.78 -0.11 8.40
C THR A 105 8.24 1.33 8.64
N THR A 106 8.90 1.92 7.67
CA THR A 106 9.41 3.31 7.73
C THR A 106 8.28 4.30 7.99
N ASN A 107 8.48 5.20 8.98
CA ASN A 107 7.53 6.23 9.39
C ASN A 107 6.15 5.67 9.80
N SER A 108 6.13 4.50 10.45
CA SER A 108 4.91 3.86 10.94
C SER A 108 4.69 3.99 12.46
N ASP A 109 5.44 4.85 13.13
CA ASP A 109 5.34 5.07 14.59
C ASP A 109 3.94 5.56 15.01
N SER A 110 3.28 6.35 14.15
CA SER A 110 1.90 6.83 14.35
C SER A 110 0.84 5.87 13.84
N GLY A 111 1.21 4.65 13.48
CA GLY A 111 0.34 3.64 12.92
C GLY A 111 -0.72 3.12 13.89
N VAL A 112 -1.60 2.29 13.39
CA VAL A 112 -2.71 1.71 14.15
C VAL A 112 -2.17 0.66 15.12
N THR A 113 -2.56 0.76 16.38
CA THR A 113 -2.19 -0.20 17.44
C THR A 113 -3.21 -1.34 17.55
N ASP A 114 -4.49 -1.08 17.29
CA ASP A 114 -5.56 -2.06 17.33
C ASP A 114 -6.64 -1.73 16.29
N LEU A 115 -6.59 -2.41 15.15
CA LEU A 115 -7.51 -2.18 14.04
C LEU A 115 -8.98 -2.50 14.40
N PHE A 116 -9.23 -3.38 15.38
CA PHE A 116 -10.60 -3.72 15.77
C PHE A 116 -11.34 -2.57 16.44
N LYS A 117 -10.64 -1.63 17.06
CA LYS A 117 -11.24 -0.40 17.58
C LYS A 117 -11.73 0.53 16.47
N LEU A 118 -11.21 0.38 15.26
CA LEU A 118 -11.56 1.19 14.09
C LEU A 118 -12.64 0.53 13.21
N ILE A 119 -13.29 -0.54 13.63
CA ILE A 119 -14.39 -1.14 12.86
C ILE A 119 -15.45 -0.11 12.44
N PRO A 120 -15.91 0.83 13.27
CA PRO A 120 -16.86 1.87 12.83
C PRO A 120 -16.31 2.75 11.71
N VAL A 121 -15.00 3.03 11.70
CA VAL A 121 -14.31 3.79 10.64
C VAL A 121 -14.30 2.97 9.35
N LEU A 122 -13.94 1.68 9.41
CA LEU A 122 -13.93 0.78 8.25
C LEU A 122 -15.33 0.58 7.66
N GLN A 123 -16.36 0.51 8.51
CA GLN A 123 -17.77 0.48 8.07
C GLN A 123 -18.15 1.75 7.32
N THR A 124 -17.72 2.92 7.79
CA THR A 124 -17.94 4.18 7.10
C THR A 124 -17.18 4.22 5.78
N MET A 125 -15.93 3.73 5.72
CA MET A 125 -15.19 3.62 4.47
C MET A 125 -15.93 2.75 3.45
N ALA A 126 -16.51 1.62 3.89
CA ALA A 126 -17.31 0.76 3.03
C ALA A 126 -18.57 1.47 2.50
N GLN A 127 -19.28 2.24 3.34
CA GLN A 127 -20.47 3.02 2.97
C GLN A 127 -20.14 4.12 1.97
N GLU A 128 -19.05 4.86 2.19
CA GLU A 128 -18.58 5.95 1.33
C GLU A 128 -17.85 5.48 0.07
N GLY A 129 -17.53 4.18 -0.01
CA GLY A 129 -16.79 3.58 -1.12
C GLY A 129 -15.33 4.03 -1.22
N ILE A 130 -14.74 4.47 -0.10
CA ILE A 130 -13.31 4.80 0.02
C ILE A 130 -12.49 3.50 0.16
N LEU A 131 -11.34 3.45 -0.49
CA LEU A 131 -10.46 2.28 -0.45
C LEU A 131 -9.72 2.18 0.90
N PHE A 132 -9.54 0.94 1.35
CA PHE A 132 -8.68 0.59 2.47
C PHE A 132 -7.40 -0.08 1.95
N LEU A 133 -6.28 0.63 2.01
CA LEU A 133 -4.97 0.15 1.58
C LEU A 133 -4.21 -0.42 2.78
N VAL A 134 -3.69 -1.64 2.67
CA VAL A 134 -3.20 -2.38 3.83
C VAL A 134 -1.73 -2.74 3.69
N HIS A 135 -0.87 -2.26 4.61
CA HIS A 135 0.40 -2.91 4.91
C HIS A 135 0.12 -4.07 5.86
N GLY A 136 0.18 -5.28 5.36
CA GLY A 136 -0.35 -6.46 6.04
C GLY A 136 0.69 -7.26 6.82
N GLU A 137 1.32 -6.69 7.83
CA GLU A 137 2.24 -7.38 8.72
C GLU A 137 1.90 -7.15 10.20
N VAL A 138 1.99 -8.19 11.02
CA VAL A 138 2.00 -8.05 12.49
C VAL A 138 3.35 -7.50 12.94
N THR A 139 3.38 -6.86 14.12
CA THR A 139 4.59 -6.25 14.69
C THR A 139 5.06 -6.91 15.98
N ASP A 140 4.43 -8.00 16.37
CA ASP A 140 4.81 -8.79 17.54
C ASP A 140 6.28 -9.24 17.43
N PRO A 141 7.15 -8.96 18.42
CA PRO A 141 8.57 -9.31 18.37
C PRO A 141 8.81 -10.82 18.37
N GLU A 142 7.87 -11.61 18.88
CA GLU A 142 7.93 -13.07 18.92
C GLU A 142 7.64 -13.74 17.58
N ILE A 143 7.08 -12.99 16.62
CA ILE A 143 6.74 -13.53 15.29
C ILE A 143 7.93 -13.34 14.34
N ASP A 144 8.38 -14.45 13.74
CA ASP A 144 9.42 -14.43 12.73
C ASP A 144 9.07 -13.44 11.61
N ILE A 145 10.03 -12.61 11.23
CA ILE A 145 9.84 -11.56 10.21
C ILE A 145 9.34 -12.12 8.86
N PHE A 146 9.63 -13.38 8.55
CA PHE A 146 9.16 -14.03 7.33
C PHE A 146 7.72 -14.53 7.42
N ASP A 147 7.13 -14.62 8.63
CA ASP A 147 5.78 -15.13 8.88
C ASP A 147 4.77 -14.02 9.18
N ARG A 148 5.21 -12.77 9.35
CA ARG A 148 4.38 -11.64 9.78
C ARG A 148 3.15 -11.40 8.91
N GLU A 149 3.28 -11.54 7.60
CA GLU A 149 2.17 -11.37 6.67
C GLU A 149 1.13 -12.50 6.81
N ALA A 150 1.57 -13.76 6.90
CA ALA A 150 0.67 -14.90 7.08
C ALA A 150 -0.09 -14.81 8.41
N VAL A 151 0.59 -14.40 9.49
CA VAL A 151 -0.03 -14.19 10.80
C VAL A 151 -1.03 -13.01 10.76
N PHE A 152 -0.72 -11.93 10.06
CA PHE A 152 -1.64 -10.79 9.88
C PHE A 152 -2.92 -11.21 9.16
N ILE A 153 -2.79 -12.04 8.12
CA ILE A 153 -3.95 -12.57 7.39
C ILE A 153 -4.92 -13.27 8.34
N GLU A 154 -4.41 -14.19 9.16
CA GLU A 154 -5.26 -15.00 10.04
C GLU A 154 -5.81 -14.20 11.22
N ARG A 155 -4.98 -13.36 11.86
CA ARG A 155 -5.38 -12.66 13.09
C ARG A 155 -6.14 -11.38 12.84
N VAL A 156 -5.94 -10.72 11.70
CA VAL A 156 -6.46 -9.37 11.43
C VAL A 156 -7.31 -9.32 10.17
N MET A 157 -6.75 -9.72 9.01
CA MET A 157 -7.42 -9.46 7.73
C MET A 157 -8.71 -10.25 7.56
N LYS A 158 -8.68 -11.56 7.82
CA LYS A 158 -9.88 -12.41 7.74
C LYS A 158 -10.99 -11.91 8.67
N PRO A 159 -10.74 -11.69 9.99
CA PRO A 159 -11.76 -11.14 10.88
C PRO A 159 -12.29 -9.76 10.47
N VAL A 160 -11.47 -8.90 9.87
CA VAL A 160 -11.91 -7.60 9.34
C VAL A 160 -12.86 -7.79 8.16
N LEU A 161 -12.51 -8.65 7.20
CA LEU A 161 -13.38 -8.94 6.04
C LEU A 161 -14.71 -9.58 6.47
N GLU A 162 -14.71 -10.43 7.50
CA GLU A 162 -15.94 -10.99 8.09
C GLU A 162 -16.83 -9.91 8.73
N LYS A 163 -16.24 -8.94 9.43
CA LYS A 163 -16.97 -7.85 10.11
C LYS A 163 -17.46 -6.76 9.18
N VAL A 164 -16.75 -6.52 8.08
CA VAL A 164 -17.05 -5.47 7.10
C VAL A 164 -16.92 -6.04 5.67
N PRO A 165 -17.84 -6.94 5.26
CA PRO A 165 -17.70 -7.72 4.01
C PRO A 165 -17.79 -6.89 2.74
N THR A 166 -18.29 -5.65 2.80
CA THR A 166 -18.37 -4.72 1.66
C THR A 166 -17.21 -3.74 1.58
N LEU A 167 -16.25 -3.81 2.50
CA LEU A 167 -15.08 -2.95 2.49
C LEU A 167 -14.23 -3.22 1.25
N LYS A 168 -13.91 -2.17 0.50
CA LYS A 168 -13.00 -2.26 -0.63
C LYS A 168 -11.55 -2.23 -0.13
N VAL A 169 -10.88 -3.37 -0.22
CA VAL A 169 -9.51 -3.56 0.30
C VAL A 169 -8.52 -3.72 -0.84
N VAL A 170 -7.38 -3.04 -0.72
CA VAL A 170 -6.17 -3.37 -1.48
C VAL A 170 -5.11 -3.86 -0.51
N PHE A 171 -4.82 -5.15 -0.54
CA PHE A 171 -3.73 -5.75 0.21
C PHE A 171 -2.43 -5.46 -0.55
N GLU A 172 -1.69 -4.45 -0.11
CA GLU A 172 -0.58 -3.91 -0.87
C GLU A 172 0.70 -4.71 -0.72
N HIS A 173 1.55 -4.70 -1.77
CA HIS A 173 2.88 -5.31 -1.83
C HIS A 173 2.93 -6.70 -1.17
N ILE A 174 1.97 -7.55 -1.50
CA ILE A 174 1.88 -8.91 -0.93
C ILE A 174 3.14 -9.72 -1.25
N THR A 175 3.55 -10.57 -0.31
CA THR A 175 4.83 -11.29 -0.39
C THR A 175 4.71 -12.79 -0.25
N THR A 176 3.51 -13.31 0.08
CA THR A 176 3.31 -14.73 0.39
C THR A 176 2.28 -15.39 -0.54
N ALA A 177 2.37 -16.72 -0.64
CA ALA A 177 1.34 -17.54 -1.27
C ALA A 177 -0.01 -17.44 -0.54
N ASP A 178 0.04 -17.19 0.78
CA ASP A 178 -1.15 -17.06 1.62
C ASP A 178 -1.93 -15.78 1.28
N ALA A 179 -1.23 -14.67 1.06
CA ALA A 179 -1.84 -13.42 0.62
C ALA A 179 -2.42 -13.54 -0.81
N ALA A 180 -1.67 -14.15 -1.74
CA ALA A 180 -2.17 -14.40 -3.09
C ALA A 180 -3.45 -15.24 -3.06
N ARG A 181 -3.47 -16.30 -2.25
CA ARG A 181 -4.65 -17.18 -2.08
C ARG A 181 -5.83 -16.41 -1.49
N LEU A 182 -5.61 -15.65 -0.40
CA LEU A 182 -6.65 -14.83 0.21
C LEU A 182 -7.35 -13.93 -0.81
N VAL A 183 -6.56 -13.22 -1.62
CA VAL A 183 -7.12 -12.27 -2.60
C VAL A 183 -7.84 -13.01 -3.74
N MET A 184 -7.29 -14.13 -4.22
CA MET A 184 -7.92 -14.92 -5.29
C MET A 184 -9.22 -15.61 -4.84
N GLU A 185 -9.36 -15.95 -3.56
CA GLU A 185 -10.55 -16.57 -2.97
C GLU A 185 -11.58 -15.54 -2.45
N ALA A 186 -11.17 -14.28 -2.24
CA ALA A 186 -12.03 -13.20 -1.82
C ALA A 186 -12.99 -12.73 -2.92
N GLY A 187 -13.96 -11.91 -2.54
CA GLY A 187 -14.87 -11.24 -3.47
C GLY A 187 -14.20 -10.10 -4.26
N GLU A 188 -14.93 -9.55 -5.24
CA GLU A 188 -14.48 -8.46 -6.13
C GLU A 188 -14.08 -7.16 -5.39
N ASN A 189 -14.42 -7.06 -4.10
CA ASN A 189 -14.05 -5.94 -3.26
C ASN A 189 -12.64 -6.06 -2.64
N VAL A 190 -11.89 -7.13 -2.91
CA VAL A 190 -10.53 -7.35 -2.41
C VAL A 190 -9.57 -7.50 -3.58
N ALA A 191 -8.60 -6.61 -3.64
CA ALA A 191 -7.51 -6.63 -4.60
C ALA A 191 -6.15 -6.66 -3.91
N ALA A 192 -5.07 -6.85 -4.66
CA ALA A 192 -3.70 -6.75 -4.16
C ALA A 192 -2.79 -5.97 -5.11
N SER A 193 -1.68 -5.51 -4.59
CA SER A 193 -0.52 -5.11 -5.40
C SER A 193 0.69 -5.98 -5.08
N VAL A 194 1.56 -6.15 -6.07
CA VAL A 194 2.85 -6.87 -5.93
C VAL A 194 3.96 -5.98 -6.46
N THR A 195 5.06 -5.91 -5.75
CA THR A 195 6.19 -5.10 -6.17
C THR A 195 7.16 -5.89 -7.06
N PRO A 196 7.92 -5.22 -7.95
CA PRO A 196 8.88 -5.89 -8.83
C PRO A 196 9.89 -6.76 -8.09
N GLN A 197 10.41 -6.30 -6.94
CA GLN A 197 11.38 -7.06 -6.16
C GLN A 197 10.82 -8.39 -5.64
N HIS A 198 9.54 -8.47 -5.27
CA HIS A 198 8.92 -9.72 -4.81
C HIS A 198 8.60 -10.69 -5.95
N LEU A 199 8.61 -10.23 -7.19
CA LEU A 199 8.51 -11.08 -8.38
C LEU A 199 9.87 -11.60 -8.86
N LEU A 200 10.92 -10.78 -8.71
CA LEU A 200 12.26 -11.03 -9.25
C LEU A 200 13.19 -11.73 -8.26
N LEU A 201 13.07 -11.43 -6.96
CA LEU A 201 14.00 -11.84 -5.92
C LEU A 201 13.31 -12.69 -4.84
N ASN A 202 14.08 -13.51 -4.14
CA ASN A 202 13.66 -14.25 -2.95
C ASN A 202 14.63 -13.97 -1.78
N ARG A 203 14.36 -14.53 -0.60
CA ARG A 203 15.18 -14.27 0.60
C ARG A 203 16.65 -14.73 0.48
N ASN A 204 16.97 -15.67 -0.42
CA ASN A 204 18.36 -16.04 -0.66
C ASN A 204 19.14 -14.90 -1.30
N ASP A 205 18.49 -14.09 -2.14
CA ASP A 205 19.11 -12.91 -2.75
C ASP A 205 19.45 -11.84 -1.72
N LEU A 206 18.76 -11.84 -0.58
CA LEU A 206 19.08 -10.97 0.55
C LEU A 206 20.20 -11.52 1.43
N LEU A 207 20.29 -12.85 1.64
CA LEU A 207 21.02 -13.44 2.75
C LEU A 207 22.22 -14.32 2.33
N VAL A 208 22.15 -15.03 1.18
CA VAL A 208 23.16 -16.00 0.79
C VAL A 208 24.43 -15.31 0.28
N GLY A 209 25.57 -15.71 0.83
CA GLY A 209 26.87 -15.13 0.51
C GLY A 209 27.15 -13.80 1.23
N GLY A 210 26.38 -13.50 2.27
CA GLY A 210 26.42 -12.27 3.06
C GLY A 210 25.18 -11.42 2.86
N VAL A 211 24.85 -10.62 3.86
CA VAL A 211 23.67 -9.72 3.82
C VAL A 211 23.87 -8.65 2.74
N ARG A 212 22.86 -8.52 1.88
CA ARG A 212 22.80 -7.46 0.85
C ARG A 212 21.80 -6.37 1.27
N PRO A 213 22.23 -5.30 1.93
CA PRO A 213 21.33 -4.30 2.53
C PRO A 213 20.47 -3.57 1.50
N HIS A 214 20.89 -3.45 0.25
CA HIS A 214 20.10 -2.84 -0.82
C HIS A 214 18.89 -3.70 -1.25
N HIS A 215 18.85 -4.99 -0.89
CA HIS A 215 17.70 -5.87 -1.10
C HIS A 215 16.75 -5.89 0.10
N TYR A 216 17.07 -5.17 1.18
CA TYR A 216 16.23 -5.10 2.37
C TYR A 216 15.20 -3.98 2.23
N CYS A 217 13.94 -4.37 2.24
CA CYS A 217 12.78 -3.48 2.32
C CYS A 217 11.65 -4.22 3.06
N LEU A 218 10.81 -3.52 3.80
CA LEU A 218 9.64 -4.13 4.44
C LEU A 218 8.40 -3.94 3.54
N PRO A 219 7.65 -5.02 3.32
CA PRO A 219 7.84 -6.40 3.77
C PRO A 219 9.06 -7.07 3.13
N VAL A 220 9.78 -7.90 3.89
CA VAL A 220 11.01 -8.57 3.39
C VAL A 220 10.70 -9.62 2.32
N LEU A 221 11.71 -9.90 1.49
CA LEU A 221 11.69 -11.01 0.53
C LEU A 221 11.42 -12.34 1.23
N LYS A 222 10.60 -13.19 0.64
CA LYS A 222 10.19 -14.49 1.20
C LYS A 222 10.90 -15.66 0.50
N ARG A 223 10.50 -16.89 0.83
CA ARG A 223 10.99 -18.10 0.18
C ARG A 223 10.64 -18.11 -1.31
N GLU A 224 11.43 -18.87 -2.09
CA GLU A 224 11.19 -19.07 -3.53
C GLU A 224 9.80 -19.63 -3.83
N SER A 225 9.23 -20.46 -2.94
CA SER A 225 7.85 -20.95 -3.11
C SER A 225 6.80 -19.83 -3.11
N HIS A 226 6.99 -18.81 -2.27
CA HIS A 226 6.11 -17.64 -2.25
C HIS A 226 6.28 -16.79 -3.51
N ARG A 227 7.53 -16.50 -3.92
CA ARG A 227 7.80 -15.77 -5.16
C ARG A 227 7.13 -16.43 -6.38
N LYS A 228 7.25 -17.76 -6.50
CA LYS A 228 6.59 -18.51 -7.57
C LYS A 228 5.07 -18.40 -7.53
N ALA A 229 4.48 -18.40 -6.33
CA ALA A 229 3.03 -18.23 -6.17
C ALA A 229 2.57 -16.82 -6.59
N LEU A 230 3.34 -15.77 -6.26
CA LEU A 230 3.06 -14.41 -6.72
C LEU A 230 3.14 -14.29 -8.24
N VAL A 231 4.19 -14.84 -8.86
CA VAL A 231 4.32 -14.86 -10.32
C VAL A 231 3.13 -15.57 -10.96
N ALA A 232 2.74 -16.74 -10.44
CA ALA A 232 1.59 -17.48 -10.94
C ALA A 232 0.28 -16.68 -10.80
N ALA A 233 0.10 -15.94 -9.69
CA ALA A 233 -1.08 -15.11 -9.48
C ALA A 233 -1.20 -13.98 -10.52
N ILE A 234 -0.11 -13.26 -10.81
CA ILE A 234 -0.14 -12.13 -11.75
C ILE A 234 -0.12 -12.53 -13.24
N THR A 235 0.25 -13.79 -13.55
CA THR A 235 0.26 -14.31 -14.92
C THR A 235 -0.94 -15.22 -15.21
N GLY A 236 -1.79 -15.47 -14.22
CA GLY A 236 -2.99 -16.28 -14.34
C GLY A 236 -4.17 -15.53 -14.95
N GLU A 237 -5.22 -16.26 -15.31
CA GLU A 237 -6.43 -15.72 -15.94
C GLU A 237 -7.21 -14.70 -15.07
N LYS A 238 -6.99 -14.72 -13.75
CA LYS A 238 -7.62 -13.79 -12.79
C LYS A 238 -6.77 -12.55 -12.48
N ALA A 239 -5.65 -12.36 -13.15
CA ALA A 239 -4.83 -11.15 -13.03
C ALA A 239 -5.49 -10.02 -13.84
N HIS A 240 -6.09 -9.07 -13.13
CA HIS A 240 -6.74 -7.89 -13.73
C HIS A 240 -6.20 -6.61 -13.12
#